data_926216a7412ac41829de0d2c8a2a42a5
#
_entry.id   926216a7412ac41829de0d2c8a2a42a5
#
_cell.length_a   1.000
_cell.length_b   1.000
_cell.length_c   1.000
_cell.angle_alpha   90.00
_cell.angle_beta   90.00
_cell.angle_gamma   90.00
#
_symmetry.space_group_name_H-M   'P 1'
#
loop_
_entity.id
_entity.type
_entity.pdbx_description
1 polymer ?
#
loop_
_entity_poly.entity_id
_entity_poly.type
_entity_poly.pdbx_seq_one_letter_code
_entity_poly.pdbx_strand_id
1 'polypeptide(L)'
;MSQNKQLQDKDYFDFLIDEANHPFAGWDFSYITVTRRMVEGPLTWGYTSKILMRLRYIQSLLDMGTGGGEFLSSLHPLPEHSCATEGYAPNVPIARQRLEPLGVKVYEVSDPHRLPFAENEFDLVINRHEYYDPQEVMRILKPGHQFITQQVGGSNDVELLQMLEGGEYQYAYWTLDYAVKELEAAGWKIVEQREDFPVTRFFDVGPSSFF
;
A
#
# COMPACT_ATOMS: atom_id res chain seq x y z
N MET A 1 27.50 -21.34 -33.86
CA MET A 1 26.29 -20.82 -33.19
C MET A 1 25.75 -19.68 -34.03
N SER A 2 24.54 -19.80 -34.52
CA SER A 2 24.09 -19.06 -35.70
C SER A 2 23.65 -17.64 -35.38
N GLN A 3 23.78 -16.73 -36.37
CA GLN A 3 23.27 -15.37 -36.38
C GLN A 3 21.82 -15.26 -35.90
N ASN A 4 20.99 -16.28 -36.13
CA ASN A 4 19.59 -16.31 -35.65
C ASN A 4 19.48 -16.36 -34.12
N LYS A 5 20.38 -16.98 -33.39
CA LYS A 5 20.36 -17.00 -31.91
C LYS A 5 20.74 -15.63 -31.34
N GLN A 6 21.72 -14.96 -31.94
CA GLN A 6 22.12 -13.60 -31.52
C GLN A 6 21.04 -12.55 -31.80
N LEU A 7 20.29 -12.69 -32.89
CA LEU A 7 19.15 -11.81 -33.19
C LEU A 7 18.00 -12.03 -32.19
N GLN A 8 17.68 -13.29 -31.87
CA GLN A 8 16.67 -13.60 -30.84
C GLN A 8 17.05 -13.09 -29.44
N ASP A 9 18.34 -13.21 -29.07
CA ASP A 9 18.85 -12.71 -27.80
C ASP A 9 18.79 -11.17 -27.74
N LYS A 10 19.02 -10.47 -28.84
CA LYS A 10 18.91 -9.01 -28.93
C LYS A 10 17.46 -8.55 -28.86
N ASP A 11 16.56 -9.14 -29.62
CA ASP A 11 15.12 -8.80 -29.61
C ASP A 11 14.53 -9.03 -28.23
N TYR A 12 14.96 -10.08 -27.51
CA TYR A 12 14.54 -10.33 -26.15
C TYR A 12 15.10 -9.32 -25.15
N PHE A 13 16.36 -8.90 -25.32
CA PHE A 13 16.96 -7.85 -24.49
C PHE A 13 16.24 -6.51 -24.69
N ASP A 14 15.97 -6.12 -25.95
CA ASP A 14 15.26 -4.90 -26.28
C ASP A 14 13.85 -4.92 -25.65
N PHE A 15 13.16 -6.08 -25.71
CA PHE A 15 11.88 -6.28 -25.03
C PHE A 15 11.99 -6.05 -23.51
N LEU A 16 13.01 -6.58 -22.83
CA LEU A 16 13.20 -6.38 -21.39
C LEU A 16 13.46 -4.92 -21.03
N ILE A 17 14.20 -4.19 -21.88
CA ILE A 17 14.44 -2.76 -21.70
C ILE A 17 13.15 -1.97 -21.87
N ASP A 18 12.30 -2.31 -22.85
CA ASP A 18 11.00 -1.68 -23.05
C ASP A 18 10.07 -1.93 -21.86
N GLU A 19 10.06 -3.14 -21.30
CA GLU A 19 9.31 -3.48 -20.09
C GLU A 19 9.80 -2.66 -18.87
N ALA A 20 11.12 -2.56 -18.65
CA ALA A 20 11.70 -1.79 -17.55
C ALA A 20 11.42 -0.28 -17.66
N ASN A 21 11.20 0.23 -18.88
CA ASN A 21 10.86 1.62 -19.13
C ASN A 21 9.34 1.85 -19.24
N HIS A 22 8.52 0.82 -19.00
CA HIS A 22 7.06 0.98 -19.08
C HIS A 22 6.59 2.04 -18.06
N PRO A 23 5.75 3.02 -18.48
CA PRO A 23 5.27 4.05 -17.57
C PRO A 23 4.53 3.46 -16.37
N PHE A 24 4.94 3.83 -15.17
CA PHE A 24 4.30 3.44 -13.94
C PHE A 24 3.88 4.70 -13.15
N ALA A 25 2.65 4.76 -12.68
CA ALA A 25 2.14 5.90 -11.94
C ALA A 25 1.20 5.45 -10.82
N GLY A 26 1.33 6.06 -9.66
CA GLY A 26 0.59 5.64 -8.48
C GLY A 26 1.04 4.25 -8.00
N TRP A 27 0.08 3.42 -7.59
CA TRP A 27 0.27 1.99 -7.29
C TRP A 27 -0.60 1.14 -8.22
N ASP A 28 -0.62 1.52 -9.51
CA ASP A 28 -1.42 0.81 -10.52
C ASP A 28 -0.61 -0.31 -11.18
N PHE A 29 -0.75 -1.51 -10.65
CA PHE A 29 -0.17 -2.75 -11.19
C PHE A 29 -1.04 -3.41 -12.26
N SER A 30 -2.08 -2.74 -12.77
CA SER A 30 -3.02 -3.33 -13.73
C SER A 30 -2.34 -3.87 -14.99
N TYR A 31 -1.27 -3.22 -15.45
CA TYR A 31 -0.48 -3.65 -16.61
C TYR A 31 -0.01 -5.11 -16.51
N ILE A 32 0.40 -5.54 -15.32
CA ILE A 32 0.90 -6.90 -15.10
C ILE A 32 -0.14 -7.84 -14.50
N THR A 33 -1.10 -7.32 -13.71
CA THR A 33 -2.11 -8.15 -13.04
C THR A 33 -3.28 -8.50 -13.93
N VAL A 34 -3.80 -7.57 -14.76
CA VAL A 34 -4.90 -7.81 -15.70
C VAL A 34 -4.49 -8.82 -16.77
N THR A 35 -3.25 -8.74 -17.23
CA THR A 35 -2.69 -9.68 -18.20
C THR A 35 -2.29 -11.02 -17.57
N ARG A 36 -2.41 -11.16 -16.24
CA ARG A 36 -1.99 -12.34 -15.46
C ARG A 36 -0.51 -12.68 -15.58
N ARG A 37 0.32 -11.72 -15.90
CA ARG A 37 1.78 -11.88 -15.89
C ARG A 37 2.31 -11.97 -14.47
N MET A 38 1.59 -11.34 -13.51
CA MET A 38 1.76 -11.52 -12.08
C MET A 38 0.42 -11.95 -11.46
N VAL A 39 0.45 -12.93 -10.58
CA VAL A 39 -0.71 -13.38 -9.81
C VAL A 39 -0.31 -13.56 -8.37
N GLU A 40 -0.97 -12.82 -7.50
CA GLU A 40 -0.83 -12.94 -6.05
C GLU A 40 -1.91 -13.86 -5.47
N GLY A 41 -1.52 -14.73 -4.53
CA GLY A 41 -2.44 -15.57 -3.78
C GLY A 41 -3.36 -14.73 -2.88
N PRO A 42 -4.60 -15.18 -2.62
CA PRO A 42 -5.50 -14.47 -1.74
C PRO A 42 -5.02 -14.53 -0.28
N LEU A 43 -5.18 -13.44 0.45
CA LEU A 43 -5.04 -13.43 1.90
C LEU A 43 -6.23 -14.14 2.56
N THR A 44 -6.02 -14.69 3.76
CA THR A 44 -7.07 -15.31 4.59
C THR A 44 -8.04 -14.31 5.22
N TRP A 45 -7.82 -13.01 5.01
CA TRP A 45 -8.72 -11.92 5.42
C TRP A 45 -8.96 -10.93 4.29
N GLY A 46 -10.01 -10.11 4.43
CA GLY A 46 -10.30 -9.03 3.51
C GLY A 46 -10.14 -7.66 4.17
N TYR A 47 -9.07 -6.91 3.86
CA TYR A 47 -8.89 -5.52 4.31
C TYR A 47 -10.08 -4.65 3.93
N THR A 48 -10.47 -4.67 2.66
CA THR A 48 -11.64 -3.97 2.13
C THR A 48 -12.92 -4.31 2.88
N SER A 49 -13.16 -5.61 3.15
CA SER A 49 -14.37 -6.06 3.85
C SER A 49 -14.46 -5.50 5.28
N LYS A 50 -13.31 -5.42 5.98
CA LYS A 50 -13.25 -4.84 7.33
C LYS A 50 -13.60 -3.37 7.33
N ILE A 51 -13.13 -2.61 6.35
CA ILE A 51 -13.42 -1.18 6.19
C ILE A 51 -14.90 -0.98 5.83
N LEU A 52 -15.41 -1.69 4.81
CA LEU A 52 -16.80 -1.57 4.36
C LEU A 52 -17.81 -1.83 5.48
N MET A 53 -17.52 -2.77 6.39
CA MET A 53 -18.35 -3.01 7.57
C MET A 53 -18.41 -1.82 8.52
N ARG A 54 -17.40 -0.95 8.54
CA ARG A 54 -17.31 0.24 9.41
C ARG A 54 -17.89 1.49 8.78
N LEU A 55 -17.73 1.66 7.45
CA LEU A 55 -18.16 2.87 6.74
C LEU A 55 -19.61 3.25 6.99
N ARG A 56 -20.47 2.29 7.28
CA ARG A 56 -21.91 2.53 7.55
C ARG A 56 -22.18 3.23 8.88
N TYR A 57 -21.21 3.26 9.79
CA TYR A 57 -21.39 3.69 11.18
C TYR A 57 -20.50 4.88 11.57
N ILE A 58 -19.72 5.41 10.62
CA ILE A 58 -18.77 6.50 10.84
C ILE A 58 -19.16 7.74 10.05
N GLN A 59 -18.72 8.89 10.51
CA GLN A 59 -18.92 10.19 9.87
C GLN A 59 -17.62 10.80 9.35
N SER A 60 -16.47 10.31 9.83
CA SER A 60 -15.15 10.79 9.41
C SER A 60 -14.16 9.65 9.16
N LEU A 61 -13.44 9.75 8.05
CA LEU A 61 -12.47 8.76 7.58
C LEU A 61 -11.17 9.45 7.15
N LEU A 62 -10.05 8.89 7.55
CA LEU A 62 -8.74 9.21 6.99
C LEU A 62 -8.14 7.97 6.33
N ASP A 63 -7.67 8.11 5.09
CA ASP A 63 -6.82 7.15 4.38
C ASP A 63 -5.38 7.67 4.35
N MET A 64 -4.46 6.98 5.04
CA MET A 64 -3.05 7.35 5.12
C MET A 64 -2.25 6.66 4.03
N GLY A 65 -1.48 7.44 3.25
CA GLY A 65 -0.70 6.92 2.13
C GLY A 65 -1.59 6.42 1.00
N THR A 66 -2.45 7.29 0.50
CA THR A 66 -3.51 6.90 -0.46
C THR A 66 -2.99 6.50 -1.85
N GLY A 67 -1.70 6.75 -2.14
CA GLY A 67 -1.13 6.56 -3.47
C GLY A 67 -1.81 7.46 -4.49
N GLY A 68 -2.24 6.88 -5.61
CA GLY A 68 -3.05 7.58 -6.59
C GLY A 68 -4.54 7.66 -6.25
N GLY A 69 -4.96 7.17 -5.07
CA GLY A 69 -6.35 7.18 -4.61
C GLY A 69 -7.22 6.04 -5.15
N GLU A 70 -6.62 5.03 -5.80
CA GLU A 70 -7.35 3.91 -6.44
C GLU A 70 -8.20 3.17 -5.43
N PHE A 71 -7.60 2.82 -4.29
CA PHE A 71 -8.29 2.05 -3.25
C PHE A 71 -9.43 2.86 -2.64
N LEU A 72 -9.14 4.07 -2.15
CA LEU A 72 -10.15 4.91 -1.48
C LEU A 72 -11.32 5.24 -2.42
N SER A 73 -11.04 5.53 -3.70
CA SER A 73 -12.08 5.80 -4.71
C SER A 73 -12.98 4.61 -4.98
N SER A 74 -12.56 3.38 -4.68
CA SER A 74 -13.39 2.17 -4.82
C SER A 74 -14.35 1.94 -3.65
N LEU A 75 -14.18 2.66 -2.53
CA LEU A 75 -14.97 2.52 -1.32
C LEU A 75 -16.16 3.49 -1.32
N HIS A 76 -17.27 3.12 -1.92
CA HIS A 76 -18.47 3.97 -1.96
C HIS A 76 -19.66 3.36 -1.18
N PRO A 77 -20.50 4.24 -0.54
CA PRO A 77 -20.33 5.66 -0.31
C PRO A 77 -19.31 5.96 0.80
N LEU A 78 -18.55 7.05 0.63
CA LEU A 78 -17.63 7.56 1.66
C LEU A 78 -18.37 8.47 2.67
N PRO A 79 -17.89 8.57 3.92
CA PRO A 79 -18.35 9.56 4.88
C PRO A 79 -18.19 11.00 4.35
N GLU A 80 -19.03 11.92 4.82
CA GLU A 80 -18.98 13.33 4.40
C GLU A 80 -17.63 13.99 4.73
N HIS A 81 -17.06 13.67 5.90
CA HIS A 81 -15.73 14.12 6.28
C HIS A 81 -14.70 13.04 5.95
N SER A 82 -14.31 12.95 4.68
CA SER A 82 -13.25 12.05 4.23
C SER A 82 -12.01 12.81 3.81
N CYS A 83 -10.85 12.37 4.32
CA CYS A 83 -9.54 12.92 4.01
C CYS A 83 -8.60 11.80 3.54
N ALA A 84 -7.58 12.18 2.80
CA ALA A 84 -6.47 11.32 2.40
C ALA A 84 -5.15 12.05 2.58
N THR A 85 -4.08 11.32 2.95
CA THR A 85 -2.71 11.84 2.92
C THR A 85 -1.90 11.10 1.87
N GLU A 86 -0.90 11.81 1.32
CA GLU A 86 0.07 11.24 0.40
C GLU A 86 1.44 11.94 0.60
N GLY A 87 2.49 11.15 0.76
CA GLY A 87 3.85 11.65 1.02
C GLY A 87 4.70 11.77 -0.24
N TYR A 88 4.42 10.96 -1.25
CA TYR A 88 5.16 10.97 -2.50
C TYR A 88 4.61 12.04 -3.45
N ALA A 89 5.33 13.16 -3.58
CA ALA A 89 4.88 14.34 -4.32
C ALA A 89 4.32 14.05 -5.74
N PRO A 90 4.87 13.12 -6.55
CA PRO A 90 4.31 12.79 -7.85
C PRO A 90 2.89 12.18 -7.80
N ASN A 91 2.52 11.49 -6.72
CA ASN A 91 1.19 10.89 -6.56
C ASN A 91 0.13 11.92 -6.13
N VAL A 92 0.52 12.99 -5.45
CA VAL A 92 -0.41 14.00 -4.91
C VAL A 92 -1.36 14.57 -5.97
N PRO A 93 -0.92 15.02 -7.16
CA PRO A 93 -1.83 15.50 -8.19
C PRO A 93 -2.75 14.41 -8.75
N ILE A 94 -2.28 13.16 -8.80
CA ILE A 94 -3.07 12.00 -9.25
C ILE A 94 -4.20 11.73 -8.26
N ALA A 95 -3.85 11.67 -6.96
CA ALA A 95 -4.81 11.48 -5.88
C ALA A 95 -5.86 12.60 -5.86
N ARG A 96 -5.45 13.87 -5.97
CA ARG A 96 -6.37 15.00 -6.04
C ARG A 96 -7.34 14.89 -7.20
N GLN A 97 -6.82 14.62 -8.39
CA GLN A 97 -7.67 14.47 -9.60
C GLN A 97 -8.74 13.38 -9.42
N ARG A 98 -8.43 12.29 -8.72
CA ARG A 98 -9.33 11.15 -8.51
C ARG A 98 -10.27 11.34 -7.34
N LEU A 99 -9.81 11.91 -6.23
CA LEU A 99 -10.51 11.89 -4.95
C LEU A 99 -11.31 13.18 -4.66
N GLU A 100 -10.82 14.35 -5.08
CA GLU A 100 -11.52 15.62 -4.81
C GLU A 100 -12.91 15.70 -5.45
N PRO A 101 -13.16 15.17 -6.68
CA PRO A 101 -14.50 15.09 -7.24
C PRO A 101 -15.47 14.22 -6.42
N LEU A 102 -14.95 13.34 -5.55
CA LEU A 102 -15.72 12.49 -4.63
C LEU A 102 -15.93 13.14 -3.26
N GLY A 103 -15.48 14.39 -3.06
CA GLY A 103 -15.59 15.13 -1.81
C GLY A 103 -14.46 14.84 -0.81
N VAL A 104 -13.45 14.07 -1.16
CA VAL A 104 -12.29 13.77 -0.30
C VAL A 104 -11.25 14.88 -0.39
N LYS A 105 -10.77 15.37 0.75
CA LYS A 105 -9.66 16.34 0.81
C LYS A 105 -8.31 15.62 0.83
N VAL A 106 -7.43 15.95 -0.10
CA VAL A 106 -6.09 15.35 -0.21
C VAL A 106 -5.03 16.29 0.32
N TYR A 107 -4.28 15.81 1.31
CA TYR A 107 -3.18 16.52 1.97
C TYR A 107 -1.85 15.90 1.57
N GLU A 108 -0.91 16.75 1.14
CA GLU A 108 0.48 16.35 1.00
C GLU A 108 1.14 16.34 2.38
N VAL A 109 1.71 15.21 2.79
CA VAL A 109 2.32 15.03 4.11
C VAL A 109 3.69 14.41 3.95
N SER A 110 4.73 15.17 4.30
CA SER A 110 6.13 14.72 4.27
C SER A 110 6.64 14.25 5.64
N ASP A 111 5.93 14.55 6.72
CA ASP A 111 6.29 14.16 8.08
C ASP A 111 5.14 13.36 8.72
N PRO A 112 5.28 12.03 8.83
CA PRO A 112 4.25 11.17 9.40
C PRO A 112 4.09 11.35 10.93
N HIS A 113 5.03 12.03 11.60
CA HIS A 113 4.94 12.33 13.03
C HIS A 113 4.11 13.60 13.32
N ARG A 114 3.69 14.32 12.27
CA ARG A 114 2.91 15.55 12.42
C ARG A 114 1.89 15.70 11.30
N LEU A 115 0.76 15.06 11.47
CA LEU A 115 -0.35 15.12 10.53
C LEU A 115 -1.14 16.44 10.67
N PRO A 116 -1.63 17.02 9.57
CA PRO A 116 -2.30 18.32 9.57
C PRO A 116 -3.78 18.24 10.04
N PHE A 117 -4.03 17.47 11.10
CA PHE A 117 -5.36 17.21 11.63
C PHE A 117 -5.46 17.54 13.12
N ALA A 118 -6.65 17.86 13.58
CA ALA A 118 -6.95 18.11 14.98
C ALA A 118 -6.92 16.81 15.82
N GLU A 119 -6.83 16.97 17.14
CA GLU A 119 -7.03 15.85 18.05
C GLU A 119 -8.48 15.33 17.94
N ASN A 120 -8.63 13.99 17.99
CA ASN A 120 -9.95 13.34 17.97
C ASN A 120 -10.82 13.74 16.77
N GLU A 121 -10.23 13.83 15.58
CA GLU A 121 -10.92 14.26 14.36
C GLU A 121 -11.64 13.10 13.65
N PHE A 122 -11.06 11.92 13.63
CA PHE A 122 -11.54 10.81 12.81
C PHE A 122 -12.21 9.68 13.60
N ASP A 123 -13.27 9.11 13.01
CA ASP A 123 -13.93 7.89 13.51
C ASP A 123 -13.19 6.62 13.03
N LEU A 124 -12.55 6.68 11.88
CA LEU A 124 -11.76 5.59 11.33
C LEU A 124 -10.52 6.15 10.65
N VAL A 125 -9.38 5.59 10.98
CA VAL A 125 -8.14 5.78 10.24
C VAL A 125 -7.78 4.46 9.58
N ILE A 126 -7.53 4.49 8.28
CA ILE A 126 -7.06 3.34 7.51
C ILE A 126 -5.68 3.63 6.94
N ASN A 127 -4.87 2.59 6.84
CA ASN A 127 -3.52 2.67 6.32
C ASN A 127 -3.18 1.37 5.60
N ARG A 128 -2.61 1.49 4.41
CA ARG A 128 -2.21 0.33 3.64
C ARG A 128 -0.84 0.55 3.02
N HIS A 129 0.15 -0.18 3.55
CA HIS A 129 1.55 -0.17 3.07
C HIS A 129 2.30 1.17 3.26
N GLU A 130 1.77 2.07 4.07
CA GLU A 130 2.43 3.34 4.40
C GLU A 130 2.97 3.31 5.84
N TYR A 131 4.06 4.01 6.08
CA TYR A 131 4.56 4.22 7.45
C TYR A 131 3.56 5.05 8.27
N TYR A 132 3.49 4.76 9.56
CA TYR A 132 2.67 5.51 10.52
C TYR A 132 3.38 5.66 11.86
N ASP A 133 3.15 6.79 12.53
CA ASP A 133 3.52 6.98 13.93
C ASP A 133 2.31 6.57 14.81
N PRO A 134 2.45 5.55 15.67
CA PRO A 134 1.34 5.10 16.51
C PRO A 134 0.76 6.18 17.43
N GLN A 135 1.57 7.11 17.94
CA GLN A 135 1.11 8.17 18.82
C GLN A 135 0.36 9.25 18.07
N GLU A 136 0.85 9.60 16.88
CA GLU A 136 0.19 10.60 16.03
C GLU A 136 -1.16 10.10 15.50
N VAL A 137 -1.24 8.82 15.09
CA VAL A 137 -2.51 8.20 14.72
C VAL A 137 -3.47 8.17 15.92
N MET A 138 -2.98 7.88 17.13
CA MET A 138 -3.80 7.92 18.34
C MET A 138 -4.32 9.32 18.64
N ARG A 139 -3.51 10.36 18.42
CA ARG A 139 -3.90 11.75 18.64
C ARG A 139 -5.09 12.17 17.79
N ILE A 140 -5.08 11.80 16.50
CA ILE A 140 -6.11 12.21 15.54
C ILE A 140 -7.36 11.34 15.57
N LEU A 141 -7.28 10.14 16.14
CA LEU A 141 -8.39 9.20 16.22
C LEU A 141 -9.25 9.51 17.46
N LYS A 142 -10.56 9.50 17.29
CA LYS A 142 -11.50 9.67 18.42
C LYS A 142 -11.41 8.51 19.41
N PRO A 143 -11.56 8.75 20.71
CA PRO A 143 -11.56 7.69 21.73
C PRO A 143 -12.60 6.61 21.43
N GLY A 144 -12.18 5.34 21.55
CA GLY A 144 -13.06 4.19 21.31
C GLY A 144 -13.27 3.83 19.83
N HIS A 145 -12.64 4.57 18.93
CA HIS A 145 -12.68 4.31 17.49
C HIS A 145 -11.49 3.44 17.04
N GLN A 146 -11.37 3.15 15.74
CA GLN A 146 -10.46 2.13 15.24
C GLN A 146 -9.46 2.66 14.22
N PHE A 147 -8.24 2.18 14.35
CA PHE A 147 -7.20 2.19 13.32
C PHE A 147 -7.14 0.81 12.67
N ILE A 148 -7.21 0.75 11.35
CA ILE A 148 -7.07 -0.49 10.58
C ILE A 148 -5.87 -0.33 9.66
N THR A 149 -4.84 -1.13 9.88
CA THR A 149 -3.65 -1.14 9.02
C THR A 149 -3.40 -2.51 8.43
N GLN A 150 -2.90 -2.53 7.19
CA GLN A 150 -2.33 -3.69 6.51
C GLN A 150 -0.94 -3.33 6.02
N GLN A 151 0.05 -4.12 6.41
CA GLN A 151 1.44 -3.86 6.10
C GLN A 151 2.06 -5.03 5.34
N VAL A 152 3.11 -4.73 4.56
CA VAL A 152 4.00 -5.74 4.00
C VAL A 152 5.00 -6.13 5.09
N GLY A 153 5.14 -7.42 5.35
CA GLY A 153 6.11 -7.94 6.31
C GLY A 153 7.53 -7.90 5.78
N GLY A 154 8.51 -7.84 6.69
CA GLY A 154 9.93 -7.78 6.34
C GLY A 154 10.49 -9.02 5.63
N SER A 155 9.73 -10.11 5.55
CA SER A 155 10.09 -11.31 4.77
C SER A 155 9.49 -11.33 3.35
N ASN A 156 8.79 -10.25 2.94
CA ASN A 156 8.22 -10.17 1.60
C ASN A 156 9.33 -10.19 0.54
N ASP A 157 9.13 -10.96 -0.52
CA ASP A 157 10.02 -11.09 -1.68
C ASP A 157 11.47 -11.50 -1.35
N VAL A 158 11.72 -12.11 -0.18
CA VAL A 158 13.05 -12.51 0.27
C VAL A 158 13.74 -13.45 -0.72
N GLU A 159 12.99 -14.42 -1.27
CA GLU A 159 13.52 -15.35 -2.26
C GLU A 159 13.93 -14.64 -3.56
N LEU A 160 13.13 -13.67 -4.01
CA LEU A 160 13.41 -12.88 -5.21
C LEU A 160 14.68 -12.02 -5.02
N LEU A 161 14.78 -11.33 -3.89
CA LEU A 161 15.95 -10.50 -3.56
C LEU A 161 17.23 -11.35 -3.42
N GLN A 162 17.16 -12.52 -2.80
CA GLN A 162 18.30 -13.44 -2.72
C GLN A 162 18.76 -13.94 -4.09
N MET A 163 17.83 -14.12 -5.03
CA MET A 163 18.18 -14.53 -6.40
C MET A 163 18.81 -13.40 -7.21
N LEU A 164 18.39 -12.15 -6.98
CA LEU A 164 18.82 -11.02 -7.81
C LEU A 164 20.08 -10.33 -7.29
N GLU A 165 20.18 -10.04 -6.02
CA GLU A 165 21.21 -9.15 -5.48
C GLU A 165 22.01 -9.73 -4.30
N GLY A 166 21.49 -10.70 -3.56
CA GLY A 166 22.17 -11.29 -2.41
C GLY A 166 22.47 -10.32 -1.27
N GLY A 167 21.67 -9.24 -1.15
CA GLY A 167 21.87 -8.17 -0.17
C GLY A 167 21.28 -8.46 1.22
N GLU A 168 21.63 -7.60 2.19
CA GLU A 168 21.02 -7.63 3.52
C GLU A 168 19.57 -7.11 3.48
N TYR A 169 18.71 -7.74 4.26
CA TYR A 169 17.31 -7.43 4.37
C TYR A 169 17.09 -6.28 5.36
N GLN A 170 17.03 -5.06 4.88
CA GLN A 170 16.93 -3.85 5.69
C GLN A 170 15.72 -3.86 6.65
N TYR A 171 14.60 -4.46 6.24
CA TYR A 171 13.33 -4.47 6.99
C TYR A 171 12.99 -5.84 7.58
N ALA A 172 13.96 -6.76 7.69
CA ALA A 172 13.72 -8.11 8.25
C ALA A 172 13.07 -8.12 9.65
N TYR A 173 13.29 -7.05 10.42
CA TYR A 173 12.72 -6.87 11.76
C TYR A 173 11.22 -6.55 11.74
N TRP A 174 10.67 -6.08 10.59
CA TRP A 174 9.28 -5.66 10.49
C TRP A 174 8.37 -6.88 10.36
N THR A 175 7.90 -7.37 11.50
CA THR A 175 7.01 -8.54 11.65
C THR A 175 5.72 -8.13 12.34
N LEU A 176 4.71 -9.01 12.31
CA LEU A 176 3.47 -8.79 13.05
C LEU A 176 3.74 -8.57 14.55
N ASP A 177 4.60 -9.40 15.15
CA ASP A 177 4.97 -9.28 16.56
C ASP A 177 5.65 -7.94 16.88
N TYR A 178 6.50 -7.45 15.99
CA TYR A 178 7.13 -6.14 16.14
C TYR A 178 6.08 -5.02 16.08
N ALA A 179 5.24 -5.00 15.05
CA ALA A 179 4.20 -3.99 14.88
C ALA A 179 3.20 -3.96 16.06
N VAL A 180 2.81 -5.13 16.56
CA VAL A 180 1.94 -5.25 17.74
C VAL A 180 2.61 -4.65 18.98
N LYS A 181 3.87 -4.97 19.25
CA LYS A 181 4.62 -4.42 20.40
C LYS A 181 4.74 -2.90 20.35
N GLU A 182 5.02 -2.34 19.17
CA GLU A 182 5.09 -0.89 18.98
C GLU A 182 3.74 -0.21 19.25
N LEU A 183 2.65 -0.79 18.75
CA LEU A 183 1.30 -0.30 19.01
C LEU A 183 0.94 -0.39 20.50
N GLU A 184 1.18 -1.53 21.16
CA GLU A 184 0.92 -1.71 22.60
C GLU A 184 1.76 -0.78 23.46
N ALA A 185 3.03 -0.57 23.10
CA ALA A 185 3.92 0.38 23.80
C ALA A 185 3.41 1.83 23.67
N ALA A 186 2.75 2.17 22.58
CA ALA A 186 2.10 3.46 22.39
C ALA A 186 0.72 3.56 23.08
N GLY A 187 0.24 2.51 23.74
CA GLY A 187 -1.02 2.50 24.49
C GLY A 187 -2.24 1.98 23.71
N TRP A 188 -2.04 1.41 22.52
CA TRP A 188 -3.12 0.81 21.75
C TRP A 188 -3.61 -0.51 22.36
N LYS A 189 -4.92 -0.74 22.23
CA LYS A 189 -5.52 -2.05 22.48
C LYS A 189 -5.68 -2.78 21.16
N ILE A 190 -4.97 -3.88 20.97
CA ILE A 190 -5.10 -4.72 19.79
C ILE A 190 -6.43 -5.49 19.83
N VAL A 191 -7.27 -5.28 18.85
CA VAL A 191 -8.59 -5.94 18.73
C VAL A 191 -8.50 -7.19 17.86
N GLU A 192 -7.70 -7.12 16.81
CA GLU A 192 -7.46 -8.23 15.88
C GLU A 192 -6.07 -8.08 15.27
N GLN A 193 -5.39 -9.19 15.13
CA GLN A 193 -4.11 -9.30 14.45
C GLN A 193 -4.09 -10.56 13.59
N ARG A 194 -3.51 -10.47 12.40
CA ARG A 194 -3.34 -11.60 11.48
C ARG A 194 -2.10 -11.43 10.64
N GLU A 195 -1.46 -12.54 10.34
CA GLU A 195 -0.33 -12.62 9.42
C GLU A 195 -0.60 -13.73 8.41
N ASP A 196 -0.17 -13.54 7.17
CA ASP A 196 -0.29 -14.52 6.11
C ASP A 196 0.90 -14.37 5.15
N PHE A 197 1.20 -15.44 4.42
CA PHE A 197 2.30 -15.52 3.48
C PHE A 197 1.78 -15.94 2.10
N PRO A 198 1.06 -15.07 1.40
CA PRO A 198 0.55 -15.36 0.07
C PRO A 198 1.71 -15.57 -0.90
N VAL A 199 1.52 -16.48 -1.86
CA VAL A 199 2.51 -16.72 -2.90
C VAL A 199 2.24 -15.83 -4.10
N THR A 200 3.22 -15.00 -4.46
CA THR A 200 3.22 -14.27 -5.73
C THR A 200 3.86 -15.13 -6.82
N ARG A 201 3.23 -15.21 -7.97
CA ARG A 201 3.73 -15.92 -9.14
C ARG A 201 3.95 -14.98 -10.29
N PHE A 202 5.16 -14.96 -10.82
CA PHE A 202 5.51 -14.28 -12.05
C PHE A 202 5.54 -15.30 -13.18
N PHE A 203 4.93 -14.99 -14.32
CA PHE A 203 4.84 -15.88 -15.50
C PHE A 203 5.79 -15.46 -16.61
N ASP A 204 6.42 -14.31 -16.48
CA ASP A 204 7.55 -13.86 -17.28
C ASP A 204 8.45 -12.92 -16.45
N VAL A 205 9.57 -12.47 -17.01
CA VAL A 205 10.55 -11.63 -16.31
C VAL A 205 10.25 -10.14 -16.37
N GLY A 206 9.38 -9.68 -17.27
CA GLY A 206 9.01 -8.27 -17.38
C GLY A 206 8.45 -7.69 -16.08
N PRO A 207 7.51 -8.36 -15.37
CA PRO A 207 6.97 -7.87 -14.10
C PRO A 207 8.00 -7.68 -12.99
N SER A 208 9.12 -8.41 -13.02
CA SER A 208 10.17 -8.27 -11.99
C SER A 208 10.92 -6.93 -12.04
N SER A 209 10.76 -6.14 -13.10
CA SER A 209 11.33 -4.80 -13.20
C SER A 209 10.56 -3.73 -12.38
N PHE A 210 9.40 -4.08 -11.82
CA PHE A 210 8.58 -3.19 -10.99
C PHE A 210 8.81 -3.34 -9.48
N PHE A 211 9.73 -4.24 -9.06
CA PHE A 211 10.03 -4.54 -7.65
C PHE A 211 11.48 -4.26 -7.27
#